data_af57f75a07f03854cf60014ed19e108d
#
_entry.id   af57f75a07f03854cf60014ed19e108d
#
_cell.length_a   1.000
_cell.length_b   1.000
_cell.length_c   1.000
_cell.angle_alpha   90.00
_cell.angle_beta   90.00
_cell.angle_gamma   90.00
#
_symmetry.space_group_name_H-M   'P 1'
#
loop_
_entity.id
_entity.type
_entity.pdbx_description
1 polymer ?
#
loop_
_entity_poly.entity_id
_entity_poly.type
_entity_poly.pdbx_seq_one_letter_code
_entity_poly.pdbx_strand_id
1 'polypeptide(L)'
;MASIRKMRNKWYARVVWRVNGKKKEILIPLKTSSLTEARTRIKSVNNEERDIISGIVQKFQFKDIFRWLNPQGTSKYKSLTLGDIIPKYLEYRQCVVRKSTADRDAYALKQLTKVLGKNKAVQDITYKDIEQKFIPYYQNKGYQNGGLNISLRIQKVFYNYLLKEKLIDEKITFKMLPIDDEPCYINRAEINALHEIVDEKFSRWFYFYEMVGCRATEPFLRGFLDGNVWKIPPEEAKTKHWHYYPLTDELKYIWMELQDLKQSYIAAGKNEKQATHTCYQLFQKNMRRAIVKLKKSGVVPKEKKLTLKSFRHTFGFVNVVKTRDIWGTSKKMNHKEIGVTQRYLDIEHYIIEQDFPELKPYLDLGDNTETFRSMLPPPQPNPSSAPTSPVLGDGGYNVVDTSKISRLKS
;
A
#
# COMPACT_ATOMS: atom_id res chain seq x y z
N MET A 1 31.42 -21.70 -9.86
CA MET A 1 30.49 -21.05 -10.81
C MET A 1 30.80 -21.51 -12.23
N ALA A 2 29.73 -21.87 -12.96
CA ALA A 2 29.89 -22.23 -14.36
C ALA A 2 30.43 -21.05 -15.18
N SER A 3 31.27 -21.31 -16.16
CA SER A 3 31.82 -20.32 -17.08
C SER A 3 31.18 -20.42 -18.48
N ILE A 4 31.12 -19.31 -19.21
CA ILE A 4 30.64 -19.30 -20.60
C ILE A 4 31.76 -19.68 -21.54
N ARG A 5 31.50 -20.61 -22.47
CA ARG A 5 32.44 -21.01 -23.51
C ARG A 5 31.78 -20.95 -24.88
N LYS A 6 32.43 -20.33 -25.87
CA LYS A 6 31.96 -20.30 -27.25
C LYS A 6 32.59 -21.47 -28.04
N MET A 7 31.75 -22.26 -28.71
CA MET A 7 32.20 -23.34 -29.58
C MET A 7 31.34 -23.37 -30.83
N ARG A 8 31.96 -23.41 -32.02
CA ARG A 8 31.28 -23.47 -33.34
C ARG A 8 30.09 -22.49 -33.46
N ASN A 9 30.34 -21.23 -33.10
CA ASN A 9 29.39 -20.12 -33.14
C ASN A 9 28.17 -20.23 -32.14
N LYS A 10 28.21 -21.17 -31.21
CA LYS A 10 27.19 -21.36 -30.15
C LYS A 10 27.81 -21.24 -28.77
N TRP A 11 27.03 -20.77 -27.81
CA TRP A 11 27.46 -20.62 -26.42
C TRP A 11 27.09 -21.85 -25.59
N TYR A 12 27.99 -22.20 -24.68
CA TYR A 12 27.84 -23.30 -23.72
C TYR A 12 28.16 -22.78 -22.32
N ALA A 13 27.43 -23.29 -21.30
CA ALA A 13 27.82 -23.18 -19.92
C ALA A 13 28.75 -24.37 -19.58
N ARG A 14 29.89 -24.03 -18.98
CA ARG A 14 30.92 -25.00 -18.62
C ARG A 14 30.97 -25.11 -17.10
N VAL A 15 30.51 -26.24 -16.53
CA VAL A 15 30.62 -26.61 -15.12
C VAL A 15 31.85 -27.51 -14.96
N VAL A 16 32.76 -27.12 -14.06
CA VAL A 16 34.03 -27.82 -13.83
C VAL A 16 34.20 -28.11 -12.36
N TRP A 17 34.57 -29.34 -12.02
CA TRP A 17 34.89 -29.75 -10.63
C TRP A 17 36.00 -30.81 -10.59
N ARG A 18 36.49 -31.14 -9.41
CA ARG A 18 37.50 -32.17 -9.21
C ARG A 18 36.95 -33.30 -8.32
N VAL A 19 37.24 -34.53 -8.68
CA VAL A 19 36.94 -35.75 -7.89
C VAL A 19 38.20 -36.60 -7.86
N ASN A 20 38.70 -36.88 -6.68
CA ASN A 20 39.94 -37.66 -6.46
C ASN A 20 41.11 -37.12 -7.31
N GLY A 21 41.32 -35.81 -7.29
CA GLY A 21 42.36 -35.12 -8.05
C GLY A 21 42.13 -35.01 -9.56
N LYS A 22 41.23 -35.77 -10.14
CA LYS A 22 40.88 -35.74 -11.57
C LYS A 22 39.85 -34.65 -11.88
N LYS A 23 40.13 -33.85 -12.91
CA LYS A 23 39.22 -32.84 -13.39
C LYS A 23 38.04 -33.45 -14.13
N LYS A 24 36.84 -33.13 -13.73
CA LYS A 24 35.58 -33.42 -14.45
C LYS A 24 34.97 -32.16 -15.00
N GLU A 25 34.28 -32.28 -16.13
CA GLU A 25 33.67 -31.14 -16.84
C GLU A 25 32.37 -31.58 -17.51
N ILE A 26 31.35 -30.72 -17.41
CA ILE A 26 30.11 -30.88 -18.19
C ILE A 26 29.90 -29.59 -18.98
N LEU A 27 29.57 -29.73 -20.28
CA LEU A 27 29.18 -28.67 -21.16
C LEU A 27 27.65 -28.72 -21.38
N ILE A 28 26.97 -27.63 -21.05
CA ILE A 28 25.53 -27.51 -21.23
C ILE A 28 25.30 -26.50 -22.36
N PRO A 29 24.68 -26.92 -23.50
CA PRO A 29 24.46 -26.01 -24.60
C PRO A 29 23.44 -24.93 -24.23
N LEU A 30 23.78 -23.66 -24.46
CA LEU A 30 22.90 -22.53 -24.18
C LEU A 30 21.97 -22.21 -25.35
N LYS A 31 22.05 -22.95 -26.48
CA LYS A 31 21.16 -22.82 -27.64
C LYS A 31 20.95 -21.39 -28.14
N THR A 32 21.99 -20.57 -28.09
CA THR A 32 21.97 -19.18 -28.58
C THR A 32 23.32 -18.79 -29.18
N SER A 33 23.31 -17.84 -30.09
CA SER A 33 24.49 -17.14 -30.62
C SER A 33 24.72 -15.78 -29.96
N SER A 34 23.72 -15.24 -29.25
CA SER A 34 23.78 -13.97 -28.52
C SER A 34 24.51 -14.15 -27.19
N LEU A 35 25.51 -13.30 -26.94
CA LEU A 35 26.25 -13.28 -25.66
C LEU A 35 25.36 -12.81 -24.51
N THR A 36 24.48 -11.86 -24.75
CA THR A 36 23.55 -11.33 -23.73
C THR A 36 22.59 -12.43 -23.25
N GLU A 37 22.01 -13.17 -24.19
CA GLU A 37 21.13 -14.29 -23.88
C GLU A 37 21.88 -15.44 -23.18
N ALA A 38 23.13 -15.72 -23.61
CA ALA A 38 23.97 -16.70 -22.94
C ALA A 38 24.27 -16.32 -21.49
N ARG A 39 24.51 -15.02 -21.22
CA ARG A 39 24.70 -14.50 -19.84
C ARG A 39 23.43 -14.62 -18.98
N THR A 40 22.27 -14.51 -19.55
CA THR A 40 21.00 -14.74 -18.86
C THR A 40 20.82 -16.24 -18.54
N ARG A 41 21.04 -17.11 -19.52
CA ARG A 41 20.86 -18.58 -19.36
C ARG A 41 21.87 -19.22 -18.42
N ILE A 42 23.12 -18.70 -18.32
CA ILE A 42 24.11 -19.24 -17.39
C ILE A 42 23.75 -19.02 -15.92
N LYS A 43 22.94 -18.00 -15.59
CA LYS A 43 22.47 -17.80 -14.21
C LYS A 43 21.65 -19.01 -13.74
N SER A 44 20.76 -19.54 -14.59
CA SER A 44 19.99 -20.76 -14.26
C SER A 44 20.89 -21.98 -14.09
N VAL A 45 21.98 -22.09 -14.88
CA VAL A 45 22.94 -23.18 -14.71
C VAL A 45 23.71 -23.05 -13.40
N ASN A 46 24.07 -21.83 -13.00
CA ASN A 46 24.74 -21.57 -11.73
C ASN A 46 23.85 -21.92 -10.51
N ASN A 47 22.55 -21.72 -10.62
CA ASN A 47 21.61 -22.09 -9.56
C ASN A 47 21.58 -23.62 -9.35
N GLU A 48 21.72 -24.39 -10.40
CA GLU A 48 21.71 -25.87 -10.39
C GLU A 48 23.11 -26.48 -10.28
N GLU A 49 24.17 -25.68 -10.21
CA GLU A 49 25.57 -26.15 -10.28
C GLU A 49 25.91 -27.16 -9.20
N ARG A 50 25.43 -26.94 -7.95
CA ARG A 50 25.69 -27.85 -6.83
C ARG A 50 25.05 -29.23 -7.08
N ASP A 51 23.83 -29.25 -7.56
CA ASP A 51 23.07 -30.48 -7.81
C ASP A 51 23.59 -31.22 -9.04
N ILE A 52 24.14 -30.49 -10.03
CA ILE A 52 24.87 -31.10 -11.15
C ILE A 52 26.20 -31.74 -10.70
N ILE A 53 26.95 -31.04 -9.85
CA ILE A 53 28.23 -31.53 -9.31
C ILE A 53 28.05 -32.76 -8.40
N SER A 54 27.03 -32.75 -7.55
CA SER A 54 26.68 -33.84 -6.63
C SER A 54 26.06 -35.05 -7.35
N GLY A 55 25.66 -34.89 -8.62
CA GLY A 55 24.99 -35.95 -9.39
C GLY A 55 23.50 -36.11 -9.12
N ILE A 56 22.91 -35.25 -8.33
CA ILE A 56 21.45 -35.19 -8.10
C ILE A 56 20.77 -34.86 -9.42
N VAL A 57 21.30 -33.88 -10.18
CA VAL A 57 20.83 -33.54 -11.53
C VAL A 57 21.74 -34.19 -12.57
N GLN A 58 21.18 -35.13 -13.35
CA GLN A 58 21.91 -35.85 -14.39
C GLN A 58 21.66 -35.26 -15.79
N LYS A 59 22.57 -35.54 -16.75
CA LYS A 59 22.50 -34.98 -18.12
C LYS A 59 21.17 -35.20 -18.83
N PHE A 60 20.48 -36.32 -18.61
CA PHE A 60 19.20 -36.59 -19.25
C PHE A 60 18.07 -35.69 -18.72
N GLN A 61 18.22 -35.15 -17.50
CA GLN A 61 17.26 -34.24 -16.87
C GLN A 61 17.45 -32.77 -17.32
N PHE A 62 18.57 -32.43 -17.98
CA PHE A 62 18.82 -31.06 -18.44
C PHE A 62 17.73 -30.53 -19.35
N LYS A 63 17.07 -31.39 -20.14
CA LYS A 63 15.94 -30.97 -21.00
C LYS A 63 14.70 -30.58 -20.21
N ASP A 64 14.55 -31.12 -19.00
CA ASP A 64 13.42 -30.82 -18.12
C ASP A 64 13.68 -29.58 -17.26
N ILE A 65 14.94 -29.32 -16.94
CA ILE A 65 15.40 -28.23 -16.06
C ILE A 65 15.65 -26.97 -16.89
N PHE A 66 16.35 -27.10 -18.02
CA PHE A 66 16.73 -25.95 -18.84
C PHE A 66 15.82 -25.84 -20.05
N ARG A 67 14.83 -24.94 -20.00
CA ARG A 67 13.80 -24.72 -21.02
C ARG A 67 14.32 -24.58 -22.44
N TRP A 68 15.47 -23.91 -22.61
CA TRP A 68 16.07 -23.70 -23.94
C TRP A 68 16.61 -24.99 -24.58
N LEU A 69 16.73 -26.07 -23.82
CA LEU A 69 17.12 -27.39 -24.35
C LEU A 69 15.94 -28.18 -24.88
N ASN A 70 14.74 -27.84 -24.46
CA ASN A 70 13.50 -28.47 -24.94
C ASN A 70 12.41 -27.42 -25.19
N PRO A 71 12.56 -26.58 -26.24
CA PRO A 71 11.61 -25.51 -26.52
C PRO A 71 10.21 -26.02 -26.94
N GLN A 72 10.09 -27.30 -27.30
CA GLN A 72 8.82 -27.96 -27.67
C GLN A 72 8.39 -28.99 -26.63
N GLY A 73 9.20 -29.23 -25.61
CA GLY A 73 8.87 -30.16 -24.53
C GLY A 73 7.68 -29.67 -23.74
N THR A 74 6.63 -30.44 -23.75
CA THR A 74 5.64 -30.37 -22.69
C THR A 74 6.38 -30.60 -21.40
N SER A 75 6.76 -29.51 -20.70
CA SER A 75 7.24 -29.58 -19.32
C SER A 75 6.26 -30.48 -18.57
N LYS A 76 6.73 -31.54 -17.89
CA LYS A 76 5.91 -32.31 -16.94
C LYS A 76 5.30 -31.40 -15.86
N TYR A 77 5.85 -30.24 -15.66
CA TYR A 77 5.22 -29.14 -14.96
C TYR A 77 4.31 -28.40 -15.96
N LYS A 78 3.03 -28.73 -15.93
CA LYS A 78 1.96 -27.94 -16.53
C LYS A 78 2.25 -26.50 -16.18
N SER A 79 2.55 -25.66 -17.17
CA SER A 79 2.88 -24.25 -16.93
C SER A 79 1.71 -23.63 -16.16
N LEU A 80 1.94 -23.29 -14.90
CA LEU A 80 0.90 -22.76 -14.04
C LEU A 80 0.40 -21.44 -14.61
N THR A 81 -0.89 -21.36 -14.80
CA THR A 81 -1.54 -20.18 -15.36
C THR A 81 -2.01 -19.23 -14.27
N LEU A 82 -2.34 -17.99 -14.65
CA LEU A 82 -3.00 -17.04 -13.72
C LEU A 82 -4.28 -17.67 -13.15
N GLY A 83 -5.02 -18.45 -13.95
CA GLY A 83 -6.23 -19.15 -13.51
C GLY A 83 -5.98 -20.18 -12.43
N ASP A 84 -4.81 -20.85 -12.45
CA ASP A 84 -4.44 -21.88 -11.47
C ASP A 84 -3.90 -21.27 -10.15
N ILE A 85 -3.14 -20.18 -10.24
CA ILE A 85 -2.39 -19.62 -9.10
C ILE A 85 -3.18 -18.57 -8.33
N ILE A 86 -3.94 -17.71 -8.99
CA ILE A 86 -4.69 -16.65 -8.31
C ILE A 86 -5.62 -17.21 -7.22
N PRO A 87 -6.41 -18.27 -7.44
CA PRO A 87 -7.24 -18.82 -6.36
C PRO A 87 -6.44 -19.25 -5.14
N LYS A 88 -5.31 -19.95 -5.32
CA LYS A 88 -4.42 -20.41 -4.23
C LYS A 88 -3.80 -19.22 -3.48
N TYR A 89 -3.36 -18.20 -4.22
CA TYR A 89 -2.84 -16.99 -3.62
C TYR A 89 -3.91 -16.26 -2.80
N LEU A 90 -5.14 -16.15 -3.30
CA LEU A 90 -6.23 -15.47 -2.59
C LEU A 90 -6.65 -16.24 -1.33
N GLU A 91 -6.66 -17.57 -1.36
CA GLU A 91 -6.87 -18.41 -0.18
C GLU A 91 -5.81 -18.12 0.90
N TYR A 92 -4.53 -18.16 0.52
CA TYR A 92 -3.44 -17.74 1.42
C TYR A 92 -3.65 -16.32 1.96
N ARG A 93 -4.03 -15.35 1.11
CA ARG A 93 -4.25 -13.95 1.52
C ARG A 93 -5.38 -13.81 2.52
N GLN A 94 -6.46 -14.56 2.39
CA GLN A 94 -7.58 -14.55 3.34
C GLN A 94 -7.14 -14.94 4.76
N CYS A 95 -6.13 -15.79 4.90
CA CYS A 95 -5.59 -16.19 6.21
C CYS A 95 -4.68 -15.11 6.84
N VAL A 96 -4.00 -14.30 6.03
CA VAL A 96 -2.92 -13.40 6.55
C VAL A 96 -3.30 -11.93 6.56
N VAL A 97 -4.39 -11.52 5.90
CA VAL A 97 -4.81 -10.11 5.87
C VAL A 97 -6.29 -9.94 6.23
N ARG A 98 -6.69 -8.70 6.54
CA ARG A 98 -8.10 -8.38 6.79
C ARG A 98 -8.94 -8.68 5.53
N LYS A 99 -10.18 -9.13 5.71
CA LYS A 99 -11.13 -9.44 4.63
C LYS A 99 -11.19 -8.33 3.56
N SER A 100 -11.33 -7.07 3.98
CA SER A 100 -11.39 -5.94 3.05
C SER A 100 -10.10 -5.73 2.21
N THR A 101 -8.95 -6.22 2.68
CA THR A 101 -7.70 -6.23 1.91
C THR A 101 -7.69 -7.39 0.93
N ALA A 102 -8.11 -8.59 1.36
CA ALA A 102 -8.24 -9.75 0.49
C ALA A 102 -9.25 -9.50 -0.65
N ASP A 103 -10.38 -8.84 -0.37
CA ASP A 103 -11.37 -8.47 -1.38
C ASP A 103 -10.78 -7.50 -2.44
N ARG A 104 -9.92 -6.55 -2.01
CA ARG A 104 -9.20 -5.67 -2.95
C ARG A 104 -8.14 -6.40 -3.76
N ASP A 105 -7.43 -7.36 -3.14
CA ASP A 105 -6.47 -8.21 -3.83
C ASP A 105 -7.20 -9.03 -4.92
N ALA A 106 -8.34 -9.64 -4.59
CA ALA A 106 -9.17 -10.37 -5.53
C ALA A 106 -9.65 -9.49 -6.70
N TYR A 107 -10.10 -8.27 -6.41
CA TYR A 107 -10.53 -7.33 -7.45
C TYR A 107 -9.38 -6.95 -8.38
N ALA A 108 -8.20 -6.60 -7.85
CA ALA A 108 -7.03 -6.21 -8.64
C ALA A 108 -6.52 -7.37 -9.53
N LEU A 109 -6.52 -8.60 -8.99
CA LEU A 109 -6.10 -9.77 -9.76
C LEU A 109 -7.14 -10.19 -10.80
N LYS A 110 -8.44 -9.97 -10.52
CA LYS A 110 -9.51 -10.09 -11.55
C LYS A 110 -9.30 -9.09 -12.68
N GLN A 111 -8.88 -7.87 -12.37
CA GLN A 111 -8.53 -6.88 -13.41
C GLN A 111 -7.32 -7.36 -14.25
N LEU A 112 -6.30 -7.93 -13.61
CA LEU A 112 -5.13 -8.47 -14.29
C LEU A 112 -5.52 -9.60 -15.26
N THR A 113 -6.30 -10.58 -14.79
CA THR A 113 -6.76 -11.70 -15.62
C THR A 113 -7.67 -11.27 -16.76
N LYS A 114 -8.41 -10.17 -16.61
CA LYS A 114 -9.23 -9.62 -17.69
C LYS A 114 -8.39 -9.12 -18.88
N VAL A 115 -7.19 -8.61 -18.60
CA VAL A 115 -6.29 -8.05 -19.63
C VAL A 115 -5.37 -9.13 -20.20
N LEU A 116 -4.77 -9.95 -19.35
CA LEU A 116 -3.76 -10.93 -19.76
C LEU A 116 -4.34 -12.30 -20.14
N GLY A 117 -5.58 -12.57 -19.73
CA GLY A 117 -6.23 -13.88 -19.91
C GLY A 117 -5.92 -14.84 -18.75
N LYS A 118 -6.90 -15.72 -18.43
CA LYS A 118 -6.74 -16.73 -17.38
C LYS A 118 -5.67 -17.78 -17.70
N ASN A 119 -5.50 -18.07 -18.99
CA ASN A 119 -4.56 -19.09 -19.49
C ASN A 119 -3.12 -18.56 -19.66
N LYS A 120 -2.87 -17.28 -19.35
CA LYS A 120 -1.51 -16.71 -19.38
C LYS A 120 -0.65 -17.43 -18.37
N ALA A 121 0.44 -18.06 -18.82
CA ALA A 121 1.41 -18.69 -17.94
C ALA A 121 2.10 -17.63 -17.07
N VAL A 122 2.21 -17.88 -15.76
CA VAL A 122 2.77 -16.89 -14.81
C VAL A 122 4.24 -16.58 -15.12
N GLN A 123 4.96 -17.54 -15.67
CA GLN A 123 6.36 -17.40 -16.05
C GLN A 123 6.58 -16.51 -17.29
N ASP A 124 5.55 -16.35 -18.12
CA ASP A 124 5.61 -15.54 -19.33
C ASP A 124 5.08 -14.12 -19.12
N ILE A 125 4.79 -13.75 -17.86
CA ILE A 125 4.41 -12.39 -17.51
C ILE A 125 5.67 -11.53 -17.42
N THR A 126 5.66 -10.40 -18.12
CA THR A 126 6.74 -9.46 -18.18
C THR A 126 6.29 -8.06 -17.72
N TYR A 127 7.25 -7.17 -17.45
CA TYR A 127 6.94 -5.75 -17.19
C TYR A 127 6.15 -5.11 -18.34
N LYS A 128 6.38 -5.54 -19.60
CA LYS A 128 5.65 -5.06 -20.77
C LYS A 128 4.16 -5.39 -20.74
N ASP A 129 3.79 -6.54 -20.17
CA ASP A 129 2.38 -6.90 -20.01
C ASP A 129 1.66 -5.92 -19.08
N ILE A 130 2.40 -5.35 -18.11
CA ILE A 130 1.86 -4.36 -17.17
C ILE A 130 1.87 -2.97 -17.80
N GLU A 131 3.02 -2.50 -18.27
CA GLU A 131 3.20 -1.13 -18.75
C GLU A 131 2.54 -0.88 -20.11
N GLN A 132 2.54 -1.86 -21.02
CA GLN A 132 2.05 -1.68 -22.38
C GLN A 132 0.65 -2.25 -22.64
N LYS A 133 0.13 -3.14 -21.74
CA LYS A 133 -1.22 -3.71 -21.89
C LYS A 133 -2.14 -3.33 -20.76
N PHE A 134 -1.75 -3.63 -19.50
CA PHE A 134 -2.63 -3.42 -18.34
C PHE A 134 -2.91 -1.93 -18.08
N ILE A 135 -1.88 -1.11 -17.99
CA ILE A 135 -2.02 0.32 -17.71
C ILE A 135 -2.84 1.03 -18.80
N PRO A 136 -2.46 0.95 -20.09
CA PRO A 136 -3.21 1.63 -21.15
C PRO A 136 -4.67 1.15 -21.26
N TYR A 137 -4.92 -0.15 -21.05
CA TYR A 137 -6.28 -0.69 -21.10
C TYR A 137 -7.21 -0.02 -20.09
N TYR A 138 -6.73 0.25 -18.86
CA TYR A 138 -7.54 0.90 -17.83
C TYR A 138 -7.55 2.41 -17.94
N GLN A 139 -6.46 3.05 -18.38
CA GLN A 139 -6.44 4.48 -18.67
C GLN A 139 -7.43 4.84 -19.77
N ASN A 140 -7.49 4.07 -20.86
CA ASN A 140 -8.47 4.24 -21.95
C ASN A 140 -9.94 4.06 -21.47
N LYS A 141 -10.15 3.40 -20.33
CA LYS A 141 -11.46 3.30 -19.66
C LYS A 141 -11.73 4.41 -18.66
N GLY A 142 -10.89 5.44 -18.58
CA GLY A 142 -11.04 6.57 -17.67
C GLY A 142 -10.62 6.30 -16.22
N TYR A 143 -9.89 5.21 -15.95
CA TYR A 143 -9.38 4.97 -14.60
C TYR A 143 -8.27 5.95 -14.25
N GLN A 144 -8.40 6.60 -13.11
CA GLN A 144 -7.40 7.54 -12.60
C GLN A 144 -6.15 6.82 -12.11
N ASN A 145 -4.99 7.46 -12.23
CA ASN A 145 -3.69 6.92 -11.83
C ASN A 145 -3.66 6.45 -10.36
N GLY A 146 -4.33 7.17 -9.43
CA GLY A 146 -4.43 6.78 -8.04
C GLY A 146 -5.09 5.41 -7.83
N GLY A 147 -6.19 5.15 -8.56
CA GLY A 147 -6.87 3.85 -8.55
C GLY A 147 -6.02 2.74 -9.17
N LEU A 148 -5.36 3.02 -10.29
CA LEU A 148 -4.46 2.09 -10.95
C LEU A 148 -3.27 1.73 -10.06
N ASN A 149 -2.68 2.69 -9.36
CA ASN A 149 -1.57 2.44 -8.44
C ASN A 149 -1.95 1.51 -7.28
N ILE A 150 -3.22 1.48 -6.86
CA ILE A 150 -3.69 0.49 -5.88
C ILE A 150 -3.58 -0.91 -6.48
N SER A 151 -4.08 -1.12 -7.69
CA SER A 151 -3.98 -2.41 -8.40
C SER A 151 -2.53 -2.81 -8.67
N LEU A 152 -1.68 -1.86 -9.07
CA LEU A 152 -0.26 -2.09 -9.32
C LEU A 152 0.50 -2.50 -8.05
N ARG A 153 0.22 -1.88 -6.90
CA ARG A 153 0.81 -2.29 -5.61
C ARG A 153 0.42 -3.73 -5.25
N ILE A 154 -0.84 -4.09 -5.47
CA ILE A 154 -1.32 -5.46 -5.21
C ILE A 154 -0.64 -6.45 -6.16
N GLN A 155 -0.49 -6.12 -7.44
CA GLN A 155 0.24 -6.94 -8.40
C GLN A 155 1.71 -7.12 -7.99
N LYS A 156 2.38 -6.06 -7.48
CA LYS A 156 3.75 -6.20 -6.93
C LYS A 156 3.81 -7.22 -5.79
N VAL A 157 2.83 -7.20 -4.88
CA VAL A 157 2.77 -8.18 -3.78
C VAL A 157 2.55 -9.60 -4.33
N PHE A 158 1.68 -9.75 -5.34
CA PHE A 158 1.43 -11.02 -6.00
C PHE A 158 2.69 -11.55 -6.72
N TYR A 159 3.41 -10.71 -7.46
CA TYR A 159 4.65 -11.12 -8.13
C TYR A 159 5.76 -11.46 -7.15
N ASN A 160 5.87 -10.76 -6.02
CA ASN A 160 6.79 -11.14 -4.96
C ASN A 160 6.43 -12.51 -4.34
N TYR A 161 5.14 -12.84 -4.24
CA TYR A 161 4.70 -14.18 -3.84
C TYR A 161 5.13 -15.23 -4.86
N LEU A 162 4.89 -15.00 -6.18
CA LEU A 162 5.32 -15.93 -7.23
C LEU A 162 6.83 -16.17 -7.19
N LEU A 163 7.62 -15.12 -6.97
CA LEU A 163 9.09 -15.24 -6.86
C LEU A 163 9.49 -16.04 -5.62
N LYS A 164 8.85 -15.81 -4.46
CA LYS A 164 9.11 -16.54 -3.22
C LYS A 164 8.79 -18.04 -3.36
N GLU A 165 7.69 -18.36 -4.04
CA GLU A 165 7.27 -19.74 -4.33
C GLU A 165 8.04 -20.36 -5.50
N LYS A 166 9.06 -19.66 -6.04
CA LYS A 166 9.87 -20.10 -7.18
C LYS A 166 9.06 -20.43 -8.45
N LEU A 167 7.91 -19.77 -8.61
CA LEU A 167 7.04 -19.91 -9.79
C LEU A 167 7.46 -19.01 -10.94
N ILE A 168 8.28 -18.01 -10.65
CA ILE A 168 8.99 -17.15 -11.62
C ILE A 168 10.45 -17.02 -11.17
N ASP A 169 11.35 -16.84 -12.14
CA ASP A 169 12.80 -16.80 -11.90
C ASP A 169 13.30 -15.39 -11.57
N GLU A 170 12.61 -14.37 -12.08
CA GLU A 170 13.02 -12.97 -11.96
C GLU A 170 11.90 -12.08 -11.40
N LYS A 171 12.31 -11.06 -10.64
CA LYS A 171 11.39 -10.06 -10.10
C LYS A 171 10.83 -9.19 -11.21
N ILE A 172 9.51 -9.14 -11.34
CA ILE A 172 8.83 -8.23 -12.26
C ILE A 172 8.78 -6.84 -11.62
N THR A 173 9.50 -5.89 -12.21
CA THR A 173 9.55 -4.50 -11.76
C THR A 173 8.88 -3.58 -12.76
N PHE A 174 8.07 -2.65 -12.28
CA PHE A 174 7.44 -1.60 -13.06
C PHE A 174 7.24 -0.34 -12.21
N LYS A 175 7.14 0.83 -12.85
CA LYS A 175 7.00 2.11 -12.16
C LYS A 175 5.55 2.34 -11.71
N MET A 176 5.39 3.10 -10.62
CA MET A 176 4.09 3.66 -10.25
C MET A 176 3.79 4.85 -11.16
N LEU A 177 2.51 5.08 -11.41
CA LEU A 177 2.05 6.22 -12.19
C LEU A 177 2.14 7.51 -11.35
N PRO A 178 2.45 8.65 -11.96
CA PRO A 178 2.43 9.92 -11.26
C PRO A 178 1.02 10.22 -10.74
N ILE A 179 0.94 10.71 -9.52
CA ILE A 179 -0.30 11.15 -8.87
C ILE A 179 -0.05 12.55 -8.37
N ASP A 180 -0.96 13.42 -8.69
CA ASP A 180 -1.12 14.67 -7.99
C ASP A 180 -1.87 14.35 -6.69
N ASP A 181 -1.18 14.41 -5.55
CA ASP A 181 -1.69 13.96 -4.22
C ASP A 181 -1.79 15.15 -3.26
N GLU A 182 -2.15 16.31 -3.77
CA GLU A 182 -2.44 17.46 -2.91
C GLU A 182 -3.64 17.17 -2.00
N PRO A 183 -3.54 17.53 -0.70
CA PRO A 183 -4.65 17.33 0.24
C PRO A 183 -5.82 18.23 -0.14
N CYS A 184 -6.92 17.64 -0.57
CA CYS A 184 -8.13 18.39 -0.86
C CYS A 184 -8.84 18.79 0.45
N TYR A 185 -8.55 20.00 0.95
CA TYR A 185 -9.18 20.58 2.13
C TYR A 185 -10.41 21.43 1.75
N ILE A 186 -11.23 21.74 2.74
CA ILE A 186 -12.38 22.66 2.62
C ILE A 186 -11.93 24.00 3.21
N ASN A 187 -11.99 25.10 2.43
CA ASN A 187 -11.64 26.41 2.92
C ASN A 187 -12.76 27.04 3.77
N ARG A 188 -12.49 28.17 4.43
CA ARG A 188 -13.44 28.79 5.38
C ARG A 188 -14.75 29.19 4.71
N ALA A 189 -14.70 29.78 3.52
CA ALA A 189 -15.88 30.18 2.78
C ALA A 189 -16.74 28.95 2.38
N GLU A 190 -16.10 27.88 1.94
CA GLU A 190 -16.78 26.63 1.59
C GLU A 190 -17.41 25.96 2.83
N ILE A 191 -16.73 26.01 4.00
CA ILE A 191 -17.26 25.49 5.28
C ILE A 191 -18.52 26.24 5.67
N ASN A 192 -18.46 27.57 5.68
CA ASN A 192 -19.58 28.42 6.07
C ASN A 192 -20.79 28.16 5.14
N ALA A 193 -20.58 28.19 3.83
CA ALA A 193 -21.62 27.90 2.86
C ALA A 193 -22.16 26.44 2.97
N LEU A 194 -21.32 25.47 3.37
CA LEU A 194 -21.76 24.10 3.62
C LEU A 194 -22.72 24.05 4.82
N HIS A 195 -22.40 24.75 5.91
CA HIS A 195 -23.23 24.80 7.10
C HIS A 195 -24.57 25.50 6.85
N GLU A 196 -24.62 26.51 5.97
CA GLU A 196 -25.85 27.22 5.57
C GLU A 196 -26.78 26.35 4.71
N ILE A 197 -26.21 25.46 3.85
CA ILE A 197 -26.99 24.74 2.83
C ILE A 197 -27.56 23.40 3.31
N VAL A 198 -27.00 22.84 4.39
CA VAL A 198 -27.47 21.60 5.03
C VAL A 198 -28.46 21.93 6.13
N ASP A 199 -29.26 20.94 6.55
CA ASP A 199 -30.10 21.11 7.73
C ASP A 199 -29.27 21.26 9.01
N GLU A 200 -29.84 21.85 10.05
CA GLU A 200 -29.18 22.17 11.31
C GLU A 200 -28.53 20.95 11.96
N LYS A 201 -29.18 19.78 11.88
CA LYS A 201 -28.65 18.54 12.42
C LYS A 201 -27.38 18.09 11.72
N PHE A 202 -27.36 18.12 10.37
CA PHE A 202 -26.14 17.80 9.62
C PHE A 202 -25.09 18.89 9.76
N SER A 203 -25.45 20.14 9.93
CA SER A 203 -24.52 21.24 10.23
C SER A 203 -23.75 20.93 11.51
N ARG A 204 -24.42 20.61 12.63
CA ARG A 204 -23.77 20.21 13.89
C ARG A 204 -22.88 18.99 13.73
N TRP A 205 -23.32 17.97 13.00
CA TRP A 205 -22.56 16.74 12.78
C TRP A 205 -21.34 16.98 11.89
N PHE A 206 -21.39 17.88 10.90
CA PHE A 206 -20.22 18.26 10.11
C PHE A 206 -19.25 19.10 10.92
N TYR A 207 -19.75 19.97 11.78
CA TYR A 207 -18.94 20.70 12.76
C TYR A 207 -18.13 19.76 13.65
N PHE A 208 -18.69 18.64 14.07
CA PHE A 208 -17.93 17.61 14.80
C PHE A 208 -16.72 17.10 14.00
N TYR A 209 -16.88 16.81 12.71
CA TYR A 209 -15.76 16.38 11.86
C TYR A 209 -14.73 17.49 11.68
N GLU A 210 -15.16 18.73 11.53
CA GLU A 210 -14.28 19.90 11.43
C GLU A 210 -13.42 20.05 12.69
N MET A 211 -14.03 20.01 13.87
CA MET A 211 -13.36 20.27 15.14
C MET A 211 -12.54 19.12 15.69
N VAL A 212 -12.89 17.87 15.36
CA VAL A 212 -12.22 16.67 15.89
C VAL A 212 -11.19 16.12 14.89
N GLY A 213 -11.38 16.32 13.60
CA GLY A 213 -10.50 15.81 12.55
C GLY A 213 -10.43 14.29 12.47
N CYS A 214 -11.43 13.59 13.00
CA CYS A 214 -11.50 12.13 12.97
C CYS A 214 -11.74 11.59 11.56
N ARG A 215 -11.51 10.28 11.33
CA ARG A 215 -11.87 9.65 10.05
C ARG A 215 -13.39 9.49 9.94
N ALA A 216 -13.89 9.55 8.71
CA ALA A 216 -15.33 9.58 8.42
C ALA A 216 -16.16 8.43 9.05
N THR A 217 -15.58 7.28 9.33
CA THR A 217 -16.25 6.14 9.97
C THR A 217 -16.02 6.08 11.47
N GLU A 218 -15.04 6.79 12.01
CA GLU A 218 -14.63 6.65 13.41
C GLU A 218 -15.73 7.00 14.41
N PRO A 219 -16.56 8.04 14.20
CA PRO A 219 -17.66 8.34 15.12
C PRO A 219 -18.66 7.18 15.30
N PHE A 220 -18.70 6.24 14.38
CA PHE A 220 -19.61 5.10 14.39
C PHE A 220 -18.92 3.78 14.75
N LEU A 221 -17.60 3.79 15.06
CA LEU A 221 -16.91 2.61 15.57
C LEU A 221 -17.28 2.38 17.04
N ARG A 222 -16.99 1.17 17.53
CA ARG A 222 -17.10 0.89 18.95
C ARG A 222 -16.04 1.71 19.71
N GLY A 223 -16.49 2.55 20.62
CA GLY A 223 -15.66 3.42 21.42
C GLY A 223 -16.39 3.84 22.70
N PHE A 224 -15.71 4.52 23.61
CA PHE A 224 -16.28 5.00 24.87
C PHE A 224 -15.66 6.32 25.29
N LEU A 225 -16.32 7.05 26.17
CA LEU A 225 -15.82 8.24 26.81
C LEU A 225 -15.13 7.87 28.13
N ASP A 226 -13.95 8.43 28.34
CA ASP A 226 -13.23 8.42 29.62
C ASP A 226 -12.96 9.88 30.00
N GLY A 227 -13.80 10.42 30.87
CA GLY A 227 -13.87 11.86 31.13
C GLY A 227 -14.19 12.64 29.87
N ASN A 228 -13.26 13.49 29.45
CA ASN A 228 -13.37 14.33 28.26
C ASN A 228 -12.68 13.72 27.01
N VAL A 229 -12.26 12.45 27.09
CA VAL A 229 -11.54 11.82 25.99
C VAL A 229 -12.37 10.69 25.38
N TRP A 230 -12.72 10.82 24.11
CA TRP A 230 -13.27 9.74 23.34
C TRP A 230 -12.16 8.79 22.92
N LYS A 231 -12.29 7.50 23.24
CA LYS A 231 -11.31 6.45 22.99
C LYS A 231 -11.88 5.40 22.04
N ILE A 232 -11.07 5.02 21.04
CA ILE A 232 -11.38 3.91 20.11
C ILE A 232 -10.32 2.83 20.29
N PRO A 233 -10.70 1.58 20.60
CA PRO A 233 -9.75 0.51 20.85
C PRO A 233 -9.05 0.03 19.56
N PRO A 234 -7.86 -0.62 19.65
CA PRO A 234 -7.04 -1.03 18.51
C PRO A 234 -7.74 -1.98 17.53
N GLU A 235 -8.60 -2.85 18.00
CA GLU A 235 -9.34 -3.82 17.18
C GLU A 235 -10.31 -3.12 16.22
N GLU A 236 -10.88 -1.99 16.62
CA GLU A 236 -11.77 -1.18 15.79
C GLU A 236 -10.96 -0.20 14.92
N ALA A 237 -9.87 0.34 15.45
CA ALA A 237 -9.07 1.34 14.77
C ALA A 237 -8.36 0.77 13.52
N LYS A 238 -8.34 1.56 12.44
CA LYS A 238 -7.66 1.20 11.19
C LYS A 238 -6.17 0.97 11.38
N THR A 239 -5.54 1.74 12.27
CA THR A 239 -4.09 1.72 12.54
C THR A 239 -3.66 0.63 13.51
N LYS A 240 -4.61 -0.11 14.12
CA LYS A 240 -4.38 -1.10 15.18
C LYS A 240 -3.70 -0.53 16.44
N HIS A 241 -3.94 0.76 16.74
CA HIS A 241 -3.53 1.45 17.94
C HIS A 241 -4.72 2.17 18.54
N TRP A 242 -4.68 2.46 19.83
CA TRP A 242 -5.66 3.31 20.47
C TRP A 242 -5.73 4.66 19.77
N HIS A 243 -6.96 5.17 19.53
CA HIS A 243 -7.19 6.54 19.10
C HIS A 243 -7.80 7.31 20.26
N TYR A 244 -7.31 8.52 20.47
CA TYR A 244 -7.71 9.42 21.52
C TYR A 244 -8.15 10.74 20.90
N TYR A 245 -9.35 11.20 21.27
CA TYR A 245 -9.91 12.47 20.83
C TYR A 245 -10.41 13.24 22.04
N PRO A 246 -9.67 14.28 22.51
CA PRO A 246 -10.19 15.20 23.52
C PRO A 246 -11.42 15.93 22.97
N LEU A 247 -12.50 15.93 23.72
CA LEU A 247 -13.77 16.57 23.37
C LEU A 247 -14.12 17.65 24.39
N THR A 248 -14.66 18.78 23.90
CA THR A 248 -15.39 19.73 24.74
C THR A 248 -16.76 19.14 25.13
N ASP A 249 -17.46 19.74 26.09
CA ASP A 249 -18.78 19.26 26.47
C ASP A 249 -19.77 19.32 25.30
N GLU A 250 -19.69 20.36 24.46
CA GLU A 250 -20.47 20.47 23.23
C GLU A 250 -20.18 19.31 22.27
N LEU A 251 -18.90 19.01 22.02
CA LEU A 251 -18.51 17.92 21.13
C LEU A 251 -18.86 16.53 21.67
N LYS A 252 -18.87 16.37 23.01
CA LYS A 252 -19.39 15.13 23.64
C LYS A 252 -20.88 14.95 23.36
N TYR A 253 -21.66 16.03 23.49
CA TYR A 253 -23.09 15.97 23.21
C TYR A 253 -23.33 15.55 21.74
N ILE A 254 -22.63 16.17 20.81
CA ILE A 254 -22.73 15.80 19.39
C ILE A 254 -22.29 14.34 19.16
N TRP A 255 -21.22 13.90 19.82
CA TRP A 255 -20.77 12.51 19.73
C TRP A 255 -21.84 11.53 20.23
N MET A 256 -22.54 11.86 21.33
CA MET A 256 -23.66 11.04 21.84
C MET A 256 -24.79 10.97 20.80
N GLU A 257 -25.19 12.08 20.20
CA GLU A 257 -26.18 12.09 19.09
C GLU A 257 -25.76 11.15 17.95
N LEU A 258 -24.47 11.09 17.61
CA LEU A 258 -23.96 10.20 16.57
C LEU A 258 -24.03 8.73 16.98
N GLN A 259 -23.79 8.43 18.29
CA GLN A 259 -24.01 7.09 18.83
C GLN A 259 -25.50 6.70 18.81
N ASP A 260 -26.39 7.60 19.21
CA ASP A 260 -27.84 7.36 19.18
C ASP A 260 -28.33 7.08 17.76
N LEU A 261 -27.83 7.83 16.78
CA LEU A 261 -28.09 7.54 15.36
C LEU A 261 -27.69 6.10 14.99
N LYS A 262 -26.49 5.68 15.41
CA LYS A 262 -26.03 4.29 15.16
C LYS A 262 -26.93 3.28 15.87
N GLN A 263 -27.27 3.52 17.14
CA GLN A 263 -28.12 2.65 17.93
C GLN A 263 -29.53 2.51 17.33
N SER A 264 -30.08 3.57 16.75
CA SER A 264 -31.37 3.49 16.04
C SER A 264 -31.35 2.50 14.87
N TYR A 265 -30.24 2.41 14.15
CA TYR A 265 -30.08 1.41 13.08
C TYR A 265 -29.88 -0.02 13.61
N ILE A 266 -29.23 -0.17 14.78
CA ILE A 266 -29.10 -1.47 15.43
C ILE A 266 -30.46 -1.94 15.93
N ALA A 267 -31.24 -1.05 16.56
CA ALA A 267 -32.60 -1.33 17.00
C ALA A 267 -33.52 -1.69 15.81
N ALA A 268 -33.26 -1.13 14.61
CA ALA A 268 -33.93 -1.51 13.38
C ALA A 268 -33.42 -2.81 12.74
N GLY A 269 -32.66 -3.65 13.48
CA GLY A 269 -32.24 -5.00 13.08
C GLY A 269 -30.94 -5.09 12.33
N LYS A 270 -30.14 -3.98 12.23
CA LYS A 270 -28.80 -4.04 11.62
C LYS A 270 -27.76 -4.49 12.64
N ASN A 271 -26.79 -5.30 12.21
CA ASN A 271 -25.62 -5.56 13.05
C ASN A 271 -24.70 -4.31 13.10
N GLU A 272 -23.77 -4.29 14.06
CA GLU A 272 -22.81 -3.21 14.31
C GLU A 272 -22.13 -2.69 13.02
N LYS A 273 -21.61 -3.60 12.18
CA LYS A 273 -20.91 -3.23 10.94
C LYS A 273 -21.84 -2.63 9.91
N GLN A 274 -23.06 -3.17 9.80
CA GLN A 274 -24.08 -2.65 8.88
C GLN A 274 -24.57 -1.28 9.34
N ALA A 275 -24.79 -1.07 10.65
CA ALA A 275 -25.18 0.22 11.21
C ALA A 275 -24.09 1.28 10.96
N THR A 276 -22.84 0.97 11.29
CA THR A 276 -21.68 1.84 10.99
C THR A 276 -21.62 2.22 9.51
N HIS A 277 -21.78 1.25 8.62
CA HIS A 277 -21.76 1.49 7.18
C HIS A 277 -22.95 2.36 6.73
N THR A 278 -24.13 2.12 7.29
CA THR A 278 -25.34 2.91 6.96
C THR A 278 -25.20 4.36 7.40
N CYS A 279 -24.70 4.60 8.62
CA CYS A 279 -24.38 5.96 9.09
C CYS A 279 -23.39 6.66 8.14
N TYR A 280 -22.29 5.99 7.81
CA TYR A 280 -21.31 6.54 6.87
C TYR A 280 -21.91 6.87 5.50
N GLN A 281 -22.74 5.99 4.95
CA GLN A 281 -23.42 6.25 3.67
C GLN A 281 -24.38 7.44 3.75
N LEU A 282 -25.10 7.60 4.87
CA LEU A 282 -25.97 8.74 5.11
C LEU A 282 -25.21 10.05 5.07
N PHE A 283 -24.07 10.12 5.77
CA PHE A 283 -23.19 11.30 5.77
C PHE A 283 -22.60 11.59 4.39
N GLN A 284 -22.11 10.55 3.69
CA GLN A 284 -21.60 10.71 2.33
C GLN A 284 -22.68 11.24 1.37
N LYS A 285 -23.91 10.76 1.49
CA LYS A 285 -25.02 11.18 0.63
C LYS A 285 -25.33 12.65 0.86
N ASN A 286 -25.43 13.10 2.12
CA ASN A 286 -25.72 14.50 2.44
C ASN A 286 -24.55 15.42 2.01
N MET A 287 -23.30 15.05 2.30
CA MET A 287 -22.13 15.79 1.83
C MET A 287 -22.12 15.95 0.30
N ARG A 288 -22.36 14.87 -0.46
CA ARG A 288 -22.44 14.93 -1.93
C ARG A 288 -23.54 15.87 -2.42
N ARG A 289 -24.73 15.81 -1.79
CA ARG A 289 -25.86 16.68 -2.14
C ARG A 289 -25.51 18.16 -1.92
N ALA A 290 -24.92 18.47 -0.77
CA ALA A 290 -24.48 19.83 -0.45
C ALA A 290 -23.41 20.32 -1.43
N ILE A 291 -22.37 19.50 -1.71
CA ILE A 291 -21.31 19.85 -2.66
C ILE A 291 -21.87 20.12 -4.07
N VAL A 292 -22.84 19.31 -4.53
CA VAL A 292 -23.48 19.56 -5.84
C VAL A 292 -24.17 20.91 -5.88
N LYS A 293 -24.85 21.32 -4.79
CA LYS A 293 -25.48 22.62 -4.69
C LYS A 293 -24.42 23.75 -4.67
N LEU A 294 -23.35 23.60 -3.87
CA LEU A 294 -22.27 24.58 -3.77
C LEU A 294 -21.47 24.72 -5.08
N LYS A 295 -21.33 23.68 -5.86
CA LYS A 295 -20.74 23.74 -7.21
C LYS A 295 -21.65 24.48 -8.20
N LYS A 296 -22.97 24.33 -8.07
CA LYS A 296 -23.93 25.07 -8.90
C LYS A 296 -23.96 26.53 -8.57
N SER A 297 -23.80 26.95 -7.32
CA SER A 297 -23.70 28.33 -6.88
C SER A 297 -22.32 28.96 -7.12
N GLY A 298 -21.33 28.20 -7.57
CA GLY A 298 -19.97 28.70 -7.83
C GLY A 298 -19.08 28.85 -6.61
N VAL A 299 -19.56 28.51 -5.40
CA VAL A 299 -18.78 28.57 -4.16
C VAL A 299 -17.66 27.54 -4.17
N VAL A 300 -17.94 26.33 -4.67
CA VAL A 300 -16.94 25.24 -4.81
C VAL A 300 -16.59 25.11 -6.29
N PRO A 301 -15.29 25.15 -6.66
CA PRO A 301 -14.84 24.91 -8.02
C PRO A 301 -15.31 23.53 -8.56
N LYS A 302 -15.64 23.47 -9.85
CA LYS A 302 -16.20 22.24 -10.46
C LYS A 302 -15.27 21.04 -10.34
N GLU A 303 -13.95 21.27 -10.47
CA GLU A 303 -12.88 20.26 -10.42
C GLU A 303 -12.57 19.80 -8.98
N LYS A 304 -12.84 20.63 -7.97
CA LYS A 304 -12.51 20.33 -6.57
C LYS A 304 -13.32 19.15 -6.04
N LYS A 305 -12.66 18.10 -5.53
CA LYS A 305 -13.30 16.86 -5.09
C LYS A 305 -13.42 16.79 -3.58
N LEU A 306 -14.33 17.56 -3.00
CA LEU A 306 -14.60 17.55 -1.57
C LEU A 306 -15.32 16.26 -1.12
N THR A 307 -14.94 15.78 0.06
CA THR A 307 -15.51 14.60 0.72
C THR A 307 -15.50 14.78 2.24
N LEU A 308 -16.08 13.86 2.99
CA LEU A 308 -15.95 13.85 4.47
C LEU A 308 -14.48 13.82 4.94
N LYS A 309 -13.59 13.24 4.14
CA LYS A 309 -12.15 13.24 4.45
C LYS A 309 -11.56 14.65 4.39
N SER A 310 -12.14 15.54 3.60
CA SER A 310 -11.66 16.91 3.45
C SER A 310 -11.72 17.71 4.75
N PHE A 311 -12.70 17.47 5.63
CA PHE A 311 -12.71 18.04 6.99
C PHE A 311 -11.45 17.68 7.78
N ARG A 312 -11.04 16.42 7.70
CA ARG A 312 -9.82 15.97 8.38
C ARG A 312 -8.56 16.62 7.77
N HIS A 313 -8.55 16.86 6.46
CA HIS A 313 -7.45 17.61 5.83
C HIS A 313 -7.44 19.06 6.31
N THR A 314 -8.61 19.72 6.37
CA THR A 314 -8.75 21.06 6.96
C THR A 314 -8.28 21.10 8.42
N PHE A 315 -8.74 20.17 9.26
CA PHE A 315 -8.30 20.07 10.66
C PHE A 315 -6.76 19.95 10.78
N GLY A 316 -6.16 19.04 10.00
CA GLY A 316 -4.71 18.82 10.02
C GLY A 316 -3.95 20.08 9.60
N PHE A 317 -4.39 20.71 8.52
CA PHE A 317 -3.83 21.93 8.01
C PHE A 317 -3.94 23.09 9.04
N VAL A 318 -5.14 23.40 9.53
CA VAL A 318 -5.39 24.46 10.51
C VAL A 318 -4.58 24.24 11.79
N ASN A 319 -4.49 23.00 12.29
CA ASN A 319 -3.69 22.71 13.48
C ASN A 319 -2.19 22.90 13.24
N VAL A 320 -1.65 22.46 12.11
CA VAL A 320 -0.23 22.67 11.77
C VAL A 320 0.09 24.18 11.75
N VAL A 321 -0.75 25.00 11.10
CA VAL A 321 -0.54 26.46 11.04
C VAL A 321 -0.64 27.10 12.42
N LYS A 322 -1.69 26.78 13.19
CA LYS A 322 -1.92 27.38 14.53
C LYS A 322 -0.86 27.00 15.54
N THR A 323 -0.40 25.76 15.55
CA THR A 323 0.49 25.24 16.60
C THR A 323 1.96 25.19 16.17
N ARG A 324 2.24 25.23 14.88
CA ARG A 324 3.56 24.99 14.28
C ARG A 324 4.17 23.64 14.73
N ASP A 325 3.33 22.74 15.25
CA ASP A 325 3.72 21.43 15.76
C ASP A 325 3.13 20.31 14.90
N ILE A 326 3.96 19.81 13.97
CA ILE A 326 3.61 18.68 13.09
C ILE A 326 3.44 17.39 13.88
N TRP A 327 4.30 17.15 14.89
CA TRP A 327 4.26 15.96 15.71
C TRP A 327 2.99 15.91 16.56
N GLY A 328 2.67 16.99 17.23
CA GLY A 328 1.43 17.13 18.00
C GLY A 328 0.20 16.98 17.11
N THR A 329 0.20 17.61 15.93
CA THR A 329 -0.88 17.46 14.95
C THR A 329 -0.99 16.03 14.45
N SER A 330 0.13 15.37 14.13
CA SER A 330 0.15 13.96 13.71
C SER A 330 -0.43 13.04 14.79
N LYS A 331 -0.10 13.26 16.06
CA LYS A 331 -0.66 12.55 17.22
C LYS A 331 -2.16 12.81 17.36
N LYS A 332 -2.61 14.09 17.33
CA LYS A 332 -4.04 14.45 17.39
C LYS A 332 -4.85 13.77 16.29
N MET A 333 -4.27 13.67 15.09
CA MET A 333 -4.89 12.99 13.96
C MET A 333 -4.75 11.47 14.01
N ASN A 334 -4.06 10.89 14.98
CA ASN A 334 -3.78 9.46 15.06
C ASN A 334 -3.15 8.92 13.75
N HIS A 335 -2.15 9.65 13.19
CA HIS A 335 -1.35 9.18 12.07
C HIS A 335 -0.28 8.21 12.56
N LYS A 336 -0.05 7.13 11.82
CA LYS A 336 1.01 6.17 12.13
C LYS A 336 2.40 6.70 11.75
N GLU A 337 2.45 7.48 10.67
CA GLU A 337 3.67 8.02 10.09
C GLU A 337 3.53 9.53 9.92
N ILE A 338 4.57 10.27 10.29
CA ILE A 338 4.59 11.73 10.24
C ILE A 338 4.50 12.26 8.80
N GLY A 339 5.05 11.53 7.83
CA GLY A 339 5.02 11.90 6.41
C GLY A 339 3.61 12.13 5.85
N VAL A 340 2.58 11.55 6.49
CA VAL A 340 1.19 11.82 6.13
C VAL A 340 0.78 13.25 6.51
N THR A 341 1.39 13.82 7.56
CA THR A 341 1.10 15.17 8.05
C THR A 341 1.97 16.23 7.36
N GLN A 342 3.17 15.86 6.92
CA GLN A 342 4.12 16.76 6.26
C GLN A 342 3.53 17.45 5.01
N ARG A 343 2.64 16.79 4.30
CA ARG A 343 1.95 17.34 3.12
C ARG A 343 1.15 18.63 3.40
N TYR A 344 0.88 18.97 4.66
CA TYR A 344 0.20 20.22 5.04
C TYR A 344 1.16 21.40 5.13
N LEU A 345 2.48 21.16 5.00
CA LEU A 345 3.51 22.21 5.01
C LEU A 345 3.76 22.80 3.63
N ASP A 346 3.35 22.10 2.58
CA ASP A 346 3.67 22.48 1.21
C ASP A 346 2.70 23.56 0.65
N ILE A 347 1.75 24.05 1.49
CA ILE A 347 0.77 25.05 1.09
C ILE A 347 1.36 26.46 1.28
N GLU A 348 1.37 27.25 0.24
CA GLU A 348 1.91 28.59 0.24
C GLU A 348 1.14 29.58 1.15
N HIS A 349 1.83 30.50 1.79
CA HIS A 349 1.26 31.43 2.77
C HIS A 349 0.10 32.27 2.21
N TYR A 350 0.19 32.76 0.97
CA TYR A 350 -0.87 33.57 0.37
C TYR A 350 -2.18 32.77 0.18
N ILE A 351 -2.08 31.47 -0.10
CA ILE A 351 -3.24 30.59 -0.20
C ILE A 351 -3.90 30.43 1.18
N ILE A 352 -3.06 30.35 2.24
CA ILE A 352 -3.56 30.24 3.61
C ILE A 352 -4.34 31.48 4.01
N GLU A 353 -3.82 32.67 3.74
CA GLU A 353 -4.49 33.93 4.04
C GLU A 353 -5.82 34.07 3.30
N GLN A 354 -5.86 33.66 2.05
CA GLN A 354 -7.06 33.69 1.23
C GLN A 354 -8.11 32.68 1.68
N ASP A 355 -7.70 31.45 1.93
CA ASP A 355 -8.60 30.35 2.24
C ASP A 355 -9.03 30.29 3.71
N PHE A 356 -8.20 30.84 4.62
CA PHE A 356 -8.42 30.86 6.06
C PHE A 356 -7.98 32.20 6.67
N PRO A 357 -8.75 33.28 6.47
CA PRO A 357 -8.38 34.61 6.98
C PRO A 357 -8.11 34.64 8.49
N GLU A 358 -8.78 33.76 9.25
CA GLU A 358 -8.58 33.61 10.69
C GLU A 358 -7.20 33.05 11.08
N LEU A 359 -6.43 32.54 10.14
CA LEU A 359 -5.07 32.05 10.40
C LEU A 359 -3.99 33.12 10.21
N LYS A 360 -4.33 34.28 9.65
CA LYS A 360 -3.39 35.38 9.42
C LYS A 360 -2.54 35.72 10.65
N PRO A 361 -3.07 35.87 11.89
CA PRO A 361 -2.26 36.17 13.06
C PRO A 361 -1.18 35.13 13.37
N TYR A 362 -1.33 33.90 12.90
CA TYR A 362 -0.37 32.83 13.11
C TYR A 362 0.70 32.77 12.01
N LEU A 363 0.52 33.47 10.90
CA LEU A 363 1.48 33.55 9.79
C LEU A 363 2.49 34.68 10.04
N ASP A 364 2.04 35.80 10.58
CA ASP A 364 2.86 36.99 10.83
C ASP A 364 3.88 36.82 11.97
N LEU A 365 3.81 35.76 12.75
CA LEU A 365 4.69 35.48 13.91
C LEU A 365 6.10 35.01 13.57
N GLY A 366 6.58 35.18 12.37
CA GLY A 366 7.98 34.94 12.01
C GLY A 366 8.22 34.85 10.51
N ASP A 367 9.02 35.77 10.04
CA ASP A 367 9.65 35.79 8.69
C ASP A 367 10.63 34.64 8.45
N ASN A 368 10.34 33.44 8.92
CA ASN A 368 11.22 32.29 8.81
C ASN A 368 10.55 31.12 8.10
N THR A 369 10.41 31.23 6.77
CA THR A 369 10.23 30.06 5.89
C THR A 369 11.32 29.00 6.10
N GLU A 370 12.50 29.39 6.58
CA GLU A 370 13.56 28.47 7.04
C GLU A 370 13.19 27.68 8.30
N THR A 371 12.38 28.26 9.21
CA THR A 371 12.01 27.60 10.47
C THR A 371 11.08 26.38 10.23
N PHE A 372 10.20 26.42 9.24
CA PHE A 372 9.38 25.26 8.88
C PHE A 372 10.23 24.15 8.23
N ARG A 373 11.21 24.47 7.42
CA ARG A 373 12.13 23.50 6.82
C ARG A 373 13.13 22.94 7.84
N SER A 374 13.60 23.75 8.80
CA SER A 374 14.53 23.28 9.84
C SER A 374 13.89 22.37 10.89
N MET A 375 12.56 22.38 11.01
CA MET A 375 11.81 21.44 11.88
C MET A 375 11.57 20.08 11.24
N LEU A 376 11.92 19.90 9.96
CA LEU A 376 11.85 18.60 9.31
C LEU A 376 13.06 17.76 9.76
N PRO A 377 12.86 16.50 10.21
CA PRO A 377 13.99 15.60 10.31
C PRO A 377 14.65 15.48 8.93
N PRO A 378 15.97 15.34 8.86
CA PRO A 378 16.66 15.19 7.59
C PRO A 378 15.99 14.09 6.78
N PRO A 379 15.89 14.24 5.44
CA PRO A 379 15.24 13.23 4.61
C PRO A 379 15.89 11.90 4.88
N GLN A 380 15.11 10.93 5.32
CA GLN A 380 15.56 9.55 5.52
C GLN A 380 16.14 9.08 4.18
N PRO A 381 17.36 8.55 4.13
CA PRO A 381 17.93 8.04 2.90
C PRO A 381 16.97 6.99 2.33
N ASN A 382 16.71 7.11 1.03
CA ASN A 382 15.84 6.17 0.32
C ASN A 382 16.31 4.75 0.62
N PRO A 383 15.46 3.83 1.08
CA PRO A 383 15.87 2.46 1.39
C PRO A 383 16.43 1.69 0.17
N SER A 384 16.39 2.28 -1.03
CA SER A 384 17.00 1.75 -2.25
C SER A 384 18.47 2.14 -2.43
N SER A 385 19.05 2.98 -1.56
CA SER A 385 20.45 3.46 -1.65
C SER A 385 21.33 2.99 -0.48
N ALA A 386 20.85 2.06 0.35
CA ALA A 386 21.71 1.45 1.37
C ALA A 386 22.84 0.66 0.68
N PRO A 387 24.11 0.93 0.96
CA PRO A 387 25.20 0.09 0.50
C PRO A 387 25.02 -1.30 1.11
N THR A 388 25.19 -2.33 0.30
CA THR A 388 25.25 -3.73 0.74
C THR A 388 26.24 -3.84 1.90
N SER A 389 25.74 -4.13 3.10
CA SER A 389 26.57 -4.35 4.27
C SER A 389 27.58 -5.47 4.00
N PRO A 390 28.84 -5.33 4.47
CA PRO A 390 29.83 -6.41 4.35
C PRO A 390 29.35 -7.61 5.16
N VAL A 391 29.52 -8.77 4.57
CA VAL A 391 29.28 -10.09 5.19
C VAL A 391 30.14 -10.18 6.46
N LEU A 392 29.48 -10.10 7.62
CA LEU A 392 30.11 -10.47 8.90
C LEU A 392 30.16 -11.98 8.99
N GLY A 393 31.39 -12.47 9.23
CA GLY A 393 31.74 -13.86 9.38
C GLY A 393 31.06 -14.54 10.58
N ASP A 394 31.05 -15.85 10.53
CA ASP A 394 30.60 -16.83 11.52
C ASP A 394 30.84 -16.42 12.97
N GLY A 395 29.79 -16.31 13.76
CA GLY A 395 29.83 -16.12 15.21
C GLY A 395 28.65 -16.81 15.88
N GLY A 396 28.91 -18.00 16.40
CA GLY A 396 28.27 -18.81 17.42
C GLY A 396 26.83 -18.49 17.85
N TYR A 397 25.90 -19.39 17.55
CA TYR A 397 24.58 -19.46 18.17
C TYR A 397 24.71 -19.92 19.64
N ASN A 398 24.40 -19.05 20.59
CA ASN A 398 24.12 -19.45 21.96
C ASN A 398 22.70 -20.04 22.01
N VAL A 399 22.65 -21.35 22.24
CA VAL A 399 21.43 -22.10 22.54
C VAL A 399 20.95 -21.68 23.92
N VAL A 400 19.80 -21.01 24.00
CA VAL A 400 19.12 -20.76 25.28
C VAL A 400 18.42 -22.04 25.72
N ASP A 401 18.90 -22.61 26.83
CA ASP A 401 18.33 -23.78 27.50
C ASP A 401 16.95 -23.46 28.09
N THR A 402 15.90 -24.09 27.56
CA THR A 402 14.50 -23.92 27.94
C THR A 402 14.05 -24.79 29.14
N SER A 403 14.96 -25.35 29.92
CA SER A 403 14.64 -26.30 31.00
C SER A 403 14.27 -25.66 32.37
N LYS A 404 14.13 -24.31 32.47
CA LYS A 404 13.85 -23.62 33.74
C LYS A 404 12.49 -22.86 33.81
N ILE A 405 11.49 -23.22 33.03
CA ILE A 405 10.12 -22.70 33.19
C ILE A 405 9.15 -23.81 33.56
N SER A 406 9.38 -24.43 34.70
CA SER A 406 8.38 -25.27 35.36
C SER A 406 8.57 -25.28 36.88
N ARG A 407 8.38 -24.14 37.54
CA ARG A 407 8.10 -24.05 38.97
C ARG A 407 7.66 -22.64 39.32
N LEU A 408 6.37 -22.38 39.20
CA LEU A 408 5.61 -21.36 39.94
C LEU A 408 4.13 -21.56 39.64
N LYS A 409 3.58 -22.67 40.21
CA LYS A 409 2.17 -22.81 40.53
C LYS A 409 2.11 -23.58 41.84
N SER A 410 1.96 -22.87 42.90
CA SER A 410 1.31 -23.26 44.13
C SER A 410 0.82 -21.98 44.81
#